data_0f7c2806041c6835ccdf91150b6cf5e6
#
_entry.id   0f7c2806041c6835ccdf91150b6cf5e6
#
_cell.length_a   1.000
_cell.length_b   1.000
_cell.length_c   1.000
_cell.angle_alpha   90.00
_cell.angle_beta   90.00
_cell.angle_gamma   90.00
#
_symmetry.space_group_name_H-M   'P 1'
#
loop_
_entity.id
_entity.type
_entity.pdbx_description
1 polymer ?
#
loop_
_entity_poly.entity_id
_entity_poly.type
_entity_poly.pdbx_seq_one_letter_code
_entity_poly.pdbx_strand_id
1 'polypeptide(L)'
;MVRMMRDRGYDFYWYDKYAKDIFNPAFVDISSVESHYDAMTAYEVFEHLVNPFEELKIACNNTETLIFSTVIVPEGIEKVSDWWYFSPETGQHITFYTHKALAILGEKFKMGCVSLGNLHIYTRKQIDLNEFAKALQDPAFGSVRESLLQPDYQRVLQEMRGLPI
;
A
#
# COMPACT_ATOMS: atom_id res chain seq x y z
N MET A 1 1.75 10.30 -3.98
CA MET A 1 2.77 9.30 -3.55
C MET A 1 3.71 8.92 -4.70
N VAL A 2 3.23 8.49 -5.87
CA VAL A 2 4.07 8.02 -6.99
C VAL A 2 5.24 8.97 -7.27
N ARG A 3 4.99 10.26 -7.54
CA ARG A 3 6.06 11.21 -7.83
C ARG A 3 7.09 11.32 -6.70
N MET A 4 6.64 11.38 -5.45
CA MET A 4 7.53 11.45 -4.29
C MET A 4 8.46 10.24 -4.16
N MET A 5 7.94 9.05 -4.46
CA MET A 5 8.74 7.82 -4.38
C MET A 5 9.71 7.73 -5.55
N ARG A 6 9.28 8.13 -6.75
CA ARG A 6 10.16 8.18 -7.93
C ARG A 6 11.26 9.24 -7.79
N ASP A 7 10.98 10.38 -7.18
CA ASP A 7 12.00 11.40 -6.85
C ASP A 7 13.06 10.86 -5.86
N ARG A 8 12.73 9.84 -5.07
CA ARG A 8 13.65 9.14 -4.19
C ARG A 8 14.31 7.91 -4.83
N GLY A 9 14.15 7.71 -6.14
CA GLY A 9 14.76 6.61 -6.89
C GLY A 9 14.07 5.27 -6.78
N TYR A 10 12.82 5.23 -6.30
CA TYR A 10 12.01 4.02 -6.31
C TYR A 10 11.20 3.95 -7.60
N ASP A 11 11.27 2.83 -8.30
CA ASP A 11 10.44 2.58 -9.49
C ASP A 11 9.01 2.25 -9.05
N PHE A 12 8.25 3.29 -8.77
CA PHE A 12 6.96 3.25 -8.11
C PHE A 12 5.85 3.55 -9.11
N TYR A 13 4.81 2.72 -9.09
CA TYR A 13 3.62 2.82 -9.92
C TYR A 13 2.38 2.94 -9.05
N TRP A 14 1.25 3.34 -9.63
CA TRP A 14 -0.03 3.30 -8.95
C TRP A 14 -1.01 2.38 -9.69
N TYR A 15 -1.91 1.83 -8.95
CA TYR A 15 -3.03 1.06 -9.46
C TYR A 15 -4.29 1.42 -8.70
N ASP A 16 -5.39 1.64 -9.43
CA ASP A 16 -6.73 1.76 -8.88
C ASP A 16 -7.71 1.19 -9.90
N LYS A 17 -8.67 0.41 -9.43
CA LYS A 17 -9.67 -0.25 -10.27
C LYS A 17 -10.69 0.73 -10.84
N TYR A 18 -10.95 1.83 -10.14
CA TYR A 18 -12.07 2.75 -10.40
C TYR A 18 -11.62 4.15 -10.78
N ALA A 19 -10.51 4.61 -10.25
CA ALA A 19 -9.97 5.95 -10.50
C ALA A 19 -8.92 5.96 -11.61
N LYS A 20 -8.67 7.16 -12.16
CA LYS A 20 -7.55 7.42 -13.08
C LYS A 20 -6.63 8.45 -12.45
N ASP A 21 -5.32 8.21 -12.49
CA ASP A 21 -4.35 9.21 -12.08
C ASP A 21 -4.25 10.31 -13.13
N ILE A 22 -4.76 11.48 -12.79
CA ILE A 22 -4.66 12.67 -13.64
C ILE A 22 -3.34 13.43 -13.48
N PHE A 23 -2.55 13.11 -12.45
CA PHE A 23 -1.27 13.77 -12.16
C PHE A 23 -0.08 13.01 -12.73
N ASN A 24 -0.13 11.68 -12.78
CA ASN A 24 0.96 10.83 -13.23
C ASN A 24 0.47 9.68 -14.13
N PRO A 25 -0.24 9.97 -15.24
CA PRO A 25 -0.83 8.93 -16.08
C PRO A 25 0.18 7.97 -16.71
N ALA A 26 1.44 8.41 -16.86
CA ALA A 26 2.52 7.59 -17.42
C ALA A 26 3.04 6.49 -16.47
N PHE A 27 2.64 6.50 -15.19
CA PHE A 27 3.11 5.55 -14.18
C PHE A 27 1.97 4.69 -13.61
N VAL A 28 0.99 4.41 -14.43
CA VAL A 28 -0.09 3.46 -14.13
C VAL A 28 0.43 2.05 -14.38
N ASP A 29 0.26 1.17 -13.41
CA ASP A 29 0.44 -0.24 -13.66
C ASP A 29 -0.83 -0.84 -14.26
N ILE A 30 -0.78 -1.12 -15.54
CA ILE A 30 -1.84 -1.80 -16.27
C ILE A 30 -1.59 -3.31 -16.40
N SER A 31 -0.39 -3.77 -16.03
CA SER A 31 0.03 -5.19 -16.13
C SER A 31 -0.14 -5.96 -14.81
N SER A 32 -0.86 -5.40 -13.84
CA SER A 32 -0.92 -5.79 -12.42
C SER A 32 -1.17 -7.27 -12.11
N VAL A 33 -1.60 -8.07 -13.06
CA VAL A 33 -1.91 -9.49 -12.84
C VAL A 33 -0.68 -10.40 -12.97
N GLU A 34 0.36 -9.96 -13.68
CA GLU A 34 1.55 -10.77 -13.98
C GLU A 34 2.87 -10.20 -13.42
N SER A 35 2.84 -8.96 -12.93
CA SER A 35 4.04 -8.31 -12.41
C SER A 35 4.29 -8.67 -10.95
N HIS A 36 5.54 -8.96 -10.61
CA HIS A 36 5.96 -9.16 -9.23
C HIS A 36 6.66 -7.91 -8.71
N TYR A 37 6.26 -7.45 -7.52
CA TYR A 37 6.78 -6.24 -6.89
C TYR A 37 7.53 -6.58 -5.61
N ASP A 38 8.61 -5.85 -5.33
CA ASP A 38 9.33 -5.94 -4.05
C ASP A 38 8.44 -5.55 -2.87
N ALA A 39 7.62 -4.51 -3.07
CA ALA A 39 6.63 -4.07 -2.09
C ALA A 39 5.42 -3.40 -2.78
N MET A 40 4.25 -3.54 -2.16
CA MET A 40 3.05 -2.78 -2.51
C MET A 40 2.58 -1.96 -1.31
N THR A 41 1.84 -0.89 -1.57
CA THR A 41 1.25 -0.07 -0.51
C THR A 41 -0.25 0.09 -0.71
N ALA A 42 -1.02 0.07 0.39
CA ALA A 42 -2.48 0.24 0.40
C ALA A 42 -2.89 1.06 1.64
N TYR A 43 -2.80 2.39 1.56
CA TYR A 43 -3.15 3.26 2.68
C TYR A 43 -4.61 3.64 2.64
N GLU A 44 -5.33 3.43 3.75
CA GLU A 44 -6.76 3.70 3.89
C GLU A 44 -7.57 3.03 2.75
N VAL A 45 -7.36 1.73 2.57
CA VAL A 45 -8.02 0.91 1.54
C VAL A 45 -8.79 -0.25 2.17
N PHE A 46 -8.24 -0.87 3.19
CA PHE A 46 -8.74 -2.12 3.76
C PHE A 46 -10.17 -2.00 4.31
N GLU A 47 -10.51 -0.87 4.91
CA GLU A 47 -11.85 -0.56 5.44
C GLU A 47 -12.93 -0.43 4.37
N HIS A 48 -12.53 -0.21 3.12
CA HIS A 48 -13.44 -0.08 1.99
C HIS A 48 -13.67 -1.40 1.23
N LEU A 49 -12.94 -2.47 1.57
CA LEU A 49 -13.04 -3.75 0.86
C LEU A 49 -14.28 -4.53 1.27
N VAL A 50 -15.11 -4.89 0.30
CA VAL A 50 -16.31 -5.72 0.52
C VAL A 50 -15.92 -7.15 0.83
N ASN A 51 -14.96 -7.69 0.09
CA ASN A 51 -14.42 -9.02 0.30
C ASN A 51 -12.88 -8.95 0.36
N PRO A 52 -12.31 -8.63 1.54
CA PRO A 52 -10.88 -8.41 1.70
C PRO A 52 -10.01 -9.58 1.21
N PHE A 53 -10.47 -10.81 1.40
CA PHE A 53 -9.70 -11.97 0.97
C PHE A 53 -9.55 -12.03 -0.56
N GLU A 54 -10.63 -11.87 -1.30
CA GLU A 54 -10.58 -11.94 -2.76
C GLU A 54 -9.89 -10.71 -3.37
N GLU A 55 -10.15 -9.54 -2.80
CA GLU A 55 -9.60 -8.29 -3.33
C GLU A 55 -8.10 -8.13 -3.09
N LEU A 56 -7.61 -8.60 -1.93
CA LEU A 56 -6.18 -8.57 -1.61
C LEU A 56 -5.39 -9.72 -2.23
N LYS A 57 -6.06 -10.74 -2.75
CA LYS A 57 -5.41 -11.93 -3.30
C LYS A 57 -4.40 -11.59 -4.40
N ILE A 58 -4.76 -10.68 -5.30
CA ILE A 58 -3.87 -10.24 -6.38
C ILE A 58 -2.65 -9.55 -5.78
N ALA A 59 -2.85 -8.56 -4.91
CA ALA A 59 -1.76 -7.83 -4.28
C ALA A 59 -0.83 -8.79 -3.49
N CYS A 60 -1.39 -9.63 -2.63
CA CYS A 60 -0.61 -10.54 -1.80
C CYS A 60 0.11 -11.65 -2.59
N ASN A 61 -0.39 -12.03 -3.76
CA ASN A 61 0.29 -13.02 -4.60
C ASN A 61 1.44 -12.40 -5.42
N ASN A 62 1.35 -11.10 -5.70
CA ASN A 62 2.29 -10.40 -6.59
C ASN A 62 3.34 -9.57 -5.82
N THR A 63 3.39 -9.68 -4.50
CA THR A 63 4.42 -8.98 -3.71
C THR A 63 4.94 -9.83 -2.54
N GLU A 64 6.20 -9.60 -2.18
CA GLU A 64 6.78 -10.15 -0.95
C GLU A 64 6.34 -9.35 0.29
N THR A 65 5.98 -8.07 0.12
CA THR A 65 5.66 -7.18 1.23
C THR A 65 4.52 -6.23 0.84
N LEU A 66 3.43 -6.24 1.62
CA LEU A 66 2.33 -5.29 1.50
C LEU A 66 2.31 -4.41 2.75
N ILE A 67 2.49 -3.10 2.56
CA ILE A 67 2.45 -2.08 3.62
C ILE A 67 1.10 -1.38 3.51
N PHE A 68 0.34 -1.35 4.59
CA PHE A 68 -1.01 -0.76 4.55
C PHE A 68 -1.37 -0.05 5.85
N SER A 69 -2.33 0.85 5.77
CA SER A 69 -2.94 1.47 6.96
C SER A 69 -4.42 1.12 7.04
N THR A 70 -4.89 0.92 8.25
CA THR A 70 -6.29 0.90 8.66
C THR A 70 -6.38 1.07 10.17
N VAL A 71 -7.49 1.57 10.69
CA VAL A 71 -7.66 1.75 12.13
C VAL A 71 -8.23 0.48 12.75
N ILE A 72 -7.55 0.01 13.80
CA ILE A 72 -7.96 -1.20 14.52
C ILE A 72 -9.16 -0.91 15.43
N VAL A 73 -10.12 -1.83 15.45
CA VAL A 73 -11.25 -1.76 16.37
C VAL A 73 -10.73 -1.69 17.81
N PRO A 74 -11.12 -0.66 18.58
CA PRO A 74 -10.68 -0.52 19.98
C PRO A 74 -11.14 -1.68 20.85
N GLU A 75 -10.30 -2.07 21.81
CA GLU A 75 -10.70 -3.06 22.81
C GLU A 75 -11.82 -2.49 23.70
N GLY A 76 -12.78 -3.33 24.06
CA GLY A 76 -13.88 -2.97 24.96
C GLY A 76 -14.96 -2.11 24.33
N ILE A 77 -14.96 -1.88 23.03
CA ILE A 77 -16.07 -1.19 22.37
C ILE A 77 -17.34 -2.05 22.41
N GLU A 78 -18.42 -1.50 22.98
CA GLU A 78 -19.69 -2.23 23.07
C GLU A 78 -20.49 -2.16 21.78
N LYS A 79 -20.46 -1.01 21.11
CA LYS A 79 -21.16 -0.77 19.84
C LYS A 79 -20.24 -0.11 18.85
N VAL A 80 -20.19 -0.61 17.64
CA VAL A 80 -19.39 -0.05 16.53
C VAL A 80 -19.81 1.40 16.25
N SER A 81 -21.09 1.75 16.45
CA SER A 81 -21.59 3.11 16.29
C SER A 81 -20.96 4.15 17.24
N ASP A 82 -20.35 3.72 18.34
CA ASP A 82 -19.71 4.62 19.30
C ASP A 82 -18.26 4.95 18.92
N TRP A 83 -17.81 4.41 17.79
CA TRP A 83 -16.46 4.58 17.28
C TRP A 83 -16.45 5.53 16.08
N TRP A 84 -15.70 6.62 16.19
CA TRP A 84 -15.64 7.70 15.18
C TRP A 84 -15.25 7.20 13.77
N TYR A 85 -14.45 6.14 13.70
CA TYR A 85 -14.00 5.58 12.43
C TYR A 85 -15.09 4.81 11.66
N PHE A 86 -16.17 4.46 12.34
CA PHE A 86 -17.31 3.77 11.73
C PHE A 86 -18.00 4.62 10.65
N SER A 87 -18.12 5.94 10.86
CA SER A 87 -18.61 6.93 9.89
C SER A 87 -19.78 6.45 9.00
N PRO A 88 -20.94 6.07 9.57
CA PRO A 88 -22.03 5.45 8.81
C PRO A 88 -22.66 6.40 7.80
N GLU A 89 -22.55 7.70 8.01
CA GLU A 89 -23.05 8.73 7.11
C GLU A 89 -22.35 8.77 5.75
N THR A 90 -21.13 8.30 5.68
CA THR A 90 -20.40 8.19 4.42
C THR A 90 -20.64 6.85 3.71
N GLY A 91 -20.97 5.81 4.46
CA GLY A 91 -21.14 4.45 3.98
C GLY A 91 -19.90 3.83 3.36
N GLN A 92 -18.72 4.44 3.58
CA GLN A 92 -17.47 4.02 2.95
C GLN A 92 -16.70 2.99 3.77
N HIS A 93 -16.71 3.09 5.11
CA HIS A 93 -16.07 2.12 5.98
C HIS A 93 -17.02 0.96 6.24
N ILE A 94 -16.79 -0.14 5.57
CA ILE A 94 -17.68 -1.31 5.58
C ILE A 94 -17.05 -2.56 6.20
N THR A 95 -15.71 -2.57 6.34
CA THR A 95 -14.96 -3.69 6.92
C THR A 95 -14.02 -3.18 8.01
N PHE A 96 -14.08 -3.83 9.18
CA PHE A 96 -13.30 -3.41 10.35
C PHE A 96 -12.45 -4.56 10.87
N TYR A 97 -11.25 -4.24 11.34
CA TYR A 97 -10.26 -5.23 11.70
C TYR A 97 -9.85 -5.13 13.16
N THR A 98 -9.67 -6.26 13.79
CA THR A 98 -8.87 -6.43 14.99
C THR A 98 -7.46 -6.90 14.60
N HIS A 99 -6.49 -6.78 15.49
CA HIS A 99 -5.15 -7.38 15.25
C HIS A 99 -5.23 -8.86 14.91
N LYS A 100 -6.12 -9.60 15.61
CA LYS A 100 -6.34 -11.01 15.35
C LYS A 100 -6.92 -11.27 13.96
N ALA A 101 -7.86 -10.43 13.50
CA ALA A 101 -8.44 -10.55 12.16
C ALA A 101 -7.39 -10.31 11.08
N LEU A 102 -6.53 -9.28 11.25
CA LEU A 102 -5.42 -9.03 10.33
C LEU A 102 -4.42 -10.19 10.31
N ALA A 103 -4.05 -10.75 11.47
CA ALA A 103 -3.15 -11.89 11.53
C ALA A 103 -3.71 -13.10 10.77
N ILE A 104 -4.98 -13.45 11.00
CA ILE A 104 -5.66 -14.56 10.31
C ILE A 104 -5.73 -14.31 8.78
N LEU A 105 -5.99 -13.08 8.37
CA LEU A 105 -6.03 -12.72 6.96
C LEU A 105 -4.64 -12.86 6.31
N GLY A 106 -3.59 -12.40 6.99
CA GLY A 106 -2.20 -12.56 6.56
C GLY A 106 -1.80 -14.04 6.41
N GLU A 107 -2.15 -14.89 7.38
CA GLU A 107 -1.90 -16.34 7.35
C GLU A 107 -2.51 -17.00 6.10
N LYS A 108 -3.71 -16.57 5.67
CA LYS A 108 -4.35 -17.09 4.45
C LYS A 108 -3.52 -16.82 3.19
N PHE A 109 -2.72 -15.75 3.20
CA PHE A 109 -1.77 -15.40 2.12
C PHE A 109 -0.36 -15.94 2.37
N LYS A 110 -0.14 -16.71 3.44
CA LYS A 110 1.17 -17.20 3.87
C LYS A 110 2.15 -16.05 4.15
N MET A 111 1.65 -14.97 4.74
CA MET A 111 2.41 -13.78 5.11
C MET A 111 2.30 -13.56 6.62
N GLY A 112 3.41 -13.19 7.26
CA GLY A 112 3.40 -12.70 8.63
C GLY A 112 2.73 -11.32 8.68
N CYS A 113 2.13 -10.97 9.84
CA CYS A 113 1.52 -9.68 10.08
C CYS A 113 2.26 -8.96 11.20
N VAL A 114 2.70 -7.74 10.92
CA VAL A 114 3.31 -6.82 11.90
C VAL A 114 2.47 -5.55 11.94
N SER A 115 2.21 -5.04 13.15
CA SER A 115 1.42 -3.82 13.37
C SER A 115 2.19 -2.82 14.22
N LEU A 116 2.20 -1.55 13.79
CA LEU A 116 2.77 -0.40 14.48
C LEU A 116 1.73 0.72 14.50
N GLY A 117 0.90 0.74 15.53
CA GLY A 117 -0.30 1.60 15.54
C GLY A 117 -1.24 1.22 14.39
N ASN A 118 -1.57 2.21 13.56
CA ASN A 118 -2.44 2.02 12.38
C ASN A 118 -1.68 1.63 11.11
N LEU A 119 -0.35 1.50 11.17
CA LEU A 119 0.47 0.99 10.09
C LEU A 119 0.67 -0.52 10.25
N HIS A 120 0.42 -1.27 9.21
CA HIS A 120 0.51 -2.72 9.19
C HIS A 120 1.34 -3.20 8.02
N ILE A 121 1.98 -4.35 8.19
CA ILE A 121 2.81 -4.97 7.16
C ILE A 121 2.46 -6.45 7.08
N TYR A 122 2.09 -6.91 5.89
CA TYR A 122 2.13 -8.32 5.54
C TYR A 122 3.43 -8.61 4.81
N THR A 123 4.16 -9.63 5.24
CA THR A 123 5.42 -9.99 4.57
C THR A 123 5.75 -11.47 4.74
N ARG A 124 6.46 -12.01 3.73
CA ARG A 124 7.09 -13.36 3.79
C ARG A 124 8.50 -13.30 4.34
N LYS A 125 9.05 -12.09 4.49
CA LYS A 125 10.40 -11.87 5.04
C LYS A 125 10.37 -11.77 6.56
N GLN A 126 11.46 -12.15 7.21
CA GLN A 126 11.64 -11.82 8.63
C GLN A 126 11.94 -10.33 8.77
N ILE A 127 11.20 -9.66 9.65
CA ILE A 127 11.42 -8.24 9.98
C ILE A 127 12.05 -8.18 11.37
N ASP A 128 13.20 -7.53 11.48
CA ASP A 128 13.69 -7.04 12.75
C ASP A 128 12.91 -5.77 13.11
N LEU A 129 12.04 -5.89 14.12
CA LEU A 129 11.19 -4.77 14.55
C LEU A 129 11.99 -3.60 15.12
N ASN A 130 13.16 -3.85 15.70
CA ASN A 130 14.00 -2.79 16.24
C ASN A 130 14.68 -2.00 15.12
N GLU A 131 15.18 -2.69 14.10
CA GLU A 131 15.73 -2.04 12.90
C GLU A 131 14.65 -1.28 12.15
N PHE A 132 13.48 -1.87 12.01
CA PHE A 132 12.34 -1.20 11.35
C PHE A 132 11.90 0.06 12.10
N ALA A 133 11.78 0.00 13.44
CA ALA A 133 11.43 1.17 14.25
C ALA A 133 12.51 2.27 14.17
N LYS A 134 13.79 1.91 14.13
CA LYS A 134 14.89 2.87 13.91
C LYS A 134 14.80 3.51 12.53
N ALA A 135 14.54 2.72 11.50
CA ALA A 135 14.39 3.20 10.13
C ALA A 135 13.25 4.22 9.98
N LEU A 136 12.13 4.02 10.68
CA LEU A 136 11.00 4.97 10.69
C LEU A 136 11.36 6.32 11.35
N GLN A 137 12.34 6.34 12.23
CA GLN A 137 12.79 7.55 12.94
C GLN A 137 13.94 8.27 12.24
N ASP A 138 14.59 7.64 11.28
CA ASP A 138 15.73 8.21 10.57
C ASP A 138 15.26 8.94 9.29
N PRO A 139 15.27 10.29 9.27
CA PRO A 139 14.88 11.05 8.10
C PRO A 139 15.80 10.84 6.88
N ALA A 140 17.01 10.33 7.10
CA ALA A 140 17.97 10.01 6.04
C ALA A 140 17.80 8.58 5.50
N PHE A 141 16.97 7.75 6.14
CA PHE A 141 16.76 6.37 5.71
C PHE A 141 16.19 6.32 4.29
N GLY A 142 16.90 5.66 3.40
CA GLY A 142 16.51 5.54 1.98
C GLY A 142 16.90 6.73 1.08
N SER A 143 17.63 7.73 1.58
CA SER A 143 18.06 8.91 0.81
C SER A 143 19.20 8.64 -0.19
N VAL A 144 19.66 7.40 -0.32
CA VAL A 144 20.88 7.02 -1.07
C VAL A 144 20.61 6.69 -2.55
N ARG A 145 19.35 6.68 -2.99
CA ARG A 145 19.02 6.35 -4.38
C ARG A 145 19.03 7.58 -5.26
N GLU A 146 19.50 7.42 -6.49
CA GLU A 146 19.41 8.46 -7.51
C GLU A 146 17.95 8.71 -7.91
N SER A 147 17.55 9.98 -7.99
CA SER A 147 16.19 10.37 -8.37
C SER A 147 15.85 9.92 -9.79
N LEU A 148 14.65 9.41 -10.00
CA LEU A 148 14.12 9.08 -11.32
C LEU A 148 13.51 10.29 -12.05
N LEU A 149 13.63 11.51 -11.52
CA LEU A 149 13.03 12.71 -12.11
C LEU A 149 13.45 12.93 -13.56
N GLN A 150 14.74 12.83 -13.83
CA GLN A 150 15.26 13.07 -15.18
C GLN A 150 14.92 11.94 -16.17
N PRO A 151 15.09 10.67 -15.85
CA PRO A 151 14.60 9.57 -16.67
C PRO A 151 13.10 9.65 -16.97
N ASP A 152 12.29 9.93 -15.95
CA ASP A 152 10.84 10.06 -16.09
C ASP A 152 10.44 11.20 -17.02
N TYR A 153 11.11 12.35 -16.90
CA TYR A 153 10.89 13.49 -17.79
C TYR A 153 11.19 13.13 -19.25
N GLN A 154 12.29 12.45 -19.51
CA GLN A 154 12.64 12.00 -20.85
C GLN A 154 11.63 11.00 -21.42
N ARG A 155 11.17 10.07 -20.61
CA ARG A 155 10.12 9.11 -20.97
C ARG A 155 8.84 9.83 -21.39
N VAL A 156 8.33 10.73 -20.56
CA VAL A 156 7.11 11.49 -20.85
C VAL A 156 7.25 12.32 -22.11
N LEU A 157 8.41 12.96 -22.36
CA LEU A 157 8.67 13.70 -23.59
C LEU A 157 8.65 12.80 -24.84
N GLN A 158 9.18 11.59 -24.75
CA GLN A 158 9.14 10.63 -25.85
C GLN A 158 7.72 10.19 -26.16
N GLU A 159 6.93 9.85 -25.13
CA GLU A 159 5.52 9.51 -25.27
C GLU A 159 4.71 10.62 -25.93
N MET A 160 4.91 11.88 -25.50
CA MET A 160 4.25 13.06 -26.07
C MET A 160 4.63 13.30 -27.55
N ARG A 161 5.81 12.91 -27.97
CA ARG A 161 6.30 13.04 -29.36
C ARG A 161 5.89 11.85 -30.24
N GLY A 162 5.22 10.84 -29.69
CA GLY A 162 4.87 9.61 -30.39
C GLY A 162 6.07 8.76 -30.81
N LEU A 163 7.20 8.92 -30.13
CA LEU A 163 8.40 8.14 -30.36
C LEU A 163 8.34 6.81 -29.57
N PRO A 164 8.83 5.70 -30.12
CA PRO A 164 8.90 4.45 -29.38
C PRO A 164 9.79 4.60 -28.14
N ILE A 165 9.37 3.96 -27.05
CA ILE A 165 10.05 3.92 -25.74
C ILE A 165 11.18 2.87 -25.82
#